data_6af6f50ae2b2e797bca6254215e3b0dd
#
_entry.id   6af6f50ae2b2e797bca6254215e3b0dd
#
_cell.length_a   1.000
_cell.length_b   1.000
_cell.length_c   1.000
_cell.angle_alpha   90.00
_cell.angle_beta   90.00
_cell.angle_gamma   90.00
#
_symmetry.space_group_name_H-M   'P 1'
#
loop_
_entity.id
_entity.type
_entity.pdbx_description
1 polymer ?
#
loop_
_entity_poly.entity_id
_entity_poly.type
_entity_poly.pdbx_seq_one_letter_code
_entity_poly.pdbx_strand_id
1 'polypeptide(L)'
;IIFNYIEKNFKSKNNFNNPIFDFGFWPGGDRDGNPFVTHKTTIKTANRLRFSIIRNYYRDLRKLRKKLTFREVENKVKELEEVLFNELFDPGKNKNLSPDFVINELEKILEILNNVHEGIYSENVKDLIHKLRLFGFYFASLDIRQDSRVHDKVFNDILSNSKLKNYISDFPQNYSKLDLKRKCSFLSKIKGDVPVSIFENELTKKTLSSIRIMKKIQSKNGEKGCNRYIISNCKTLENILQLFALHRICNWDEPSVDFIPLFESIKDLENSSNVLEELFSNSIYYDHLKRRRNKQTVMLGFSDGTKDGGYFMANWSIYKAKENLSKVAKKYRIEISFFDGRGGPPARGGGNTHKFYASMGGLIQANEIQLTIQGQTISSNFGTIDSSQYNLEQLLSSGISNITEGSRVNDLTPIDRKTLDFLAKK
;
A
#
# COMPACT_ATOMS: atom_id res chain seq x y z
N ILE A 1 -18.01 13.54 -7.78
CA ILE A 1 -17.93 15.03 -7.83
C ILE A 1 -16.77 15.46 -8.71
N ILE A 2 -15.51 15.08 -8.41
CA ILE A 2 -14.32 15.53 -9.15
C ILE A 2 -14.40 15.13 -10.64
N PHE A 3 -14.65 13.85 -10.95
CA PHE A 3 -14.76 13.39 -12.34
C PHE A 3 -15.90 14.09 -13.08
N ASN A 4 -17.08 14.22 -12.47
CA ASN A 4 -18.21 14.93 -13.06
C ASN A 4 -17.89 16.41 -13.30
N TYR A 5 -17.13 17.04 -12.41
CA TYR A 5 -16.66 18.43 -12.59
C TYR A 5 -15.71 18.56 -13.78
N ILE A 6 -14.75 17.64 -13.91
CA ILE A 6 -13.79 17.61 -15.02
C ILE A 6 -14.51 17.35 -16.36
N GLU A 7 -15.40 16.37 -16.41
CA GLU A 7 -16.19 16.06 -17.62
C GLU A 7 -17.04 17.27 -18.09
N LYS A 8 -17.70 17.96 -17.15
CA LYS A 8 -18.53 19.11 -17.46
C LYS A 8 -17.76 20.34 -17.92
N ASN A 9 -16.63 20.64 -17.28
CA ASN A 9 -15.92 21.90 -17.52
C ASN A 9 -14.83 21.79 -18.59
N PHE A 10 -14.24 20.63 -18.77
CA PHE A 10 -13.15 20.45 -19.75
C PHE A 10 -13.58 19.68 -21.00
N LYS A 11 -14.88 19.32 -21.15
CA LYS A 11 -15.43 18.55 -22.27
C LYS A 11 -14.58 17.34 -22.66
N SER A 12 -13.86 16.79 -21.68
CA SER A 12 -12.98 15.66 -21.89
C SER A 12 -13.81 14.38 -22.05
N LYS A 13 -13.73 13.77 -23.24
CA LYS A 13 -14.30 12.42 -23.48
C LYS A 13 -13.42 11.30 -22.91
N ASN A 14 -12.35 11.65 -22.21
CA ASN A 14 -11.46 10.65 -21.64
C ASN A 14 -12.15 9.93 -20.46
N ASN A 15 -12.34 8.64 -20.61
CA ASN A 15 -12.67 7.78 -19.50
C ASN A 15 -11.50 7.82 -18.49
N PHE A 16 -11.67 8.58 -17.41
CA PHE A 16 -10.70 8.60 -16.30
C PHE A 16 -10.74 7.26 -15.59
N ASN A 17 -9.92 6.33 -16.05
CA ASN A 17 -9.81 4.98 -15.47
C ASN A 17 -8.86 4.94 -14.27
N ASN A 18 -8.23 6.07 -13.92
CA ASN A 18 -7.26 6.12 -12.84
C ASN A 18 -7.92 6.60 -11.54
N PRO A 19 -7.95 5.78 -10.47
CA PRO A 19 -8.44 6.24 -9.18
C PRO A 19 -7.49 7.32 -8.64
N ILE A 20 -8.06 8.49 -8.30
CA ILE A 20 -7.31 9.62 -7.71
C ILE A 20 -6.92 9.31 -6.26
N PHE A 21 -7.70 8.48 -5.58
CA PHE A 21 -7.48 8.06 -4.20
C PHE A 21 -7.34 6.55 -4.10
N ASP A 22 -6.56 6.11 -3.11
CA ASP A 22 -6.49 4.71 -2.68
C ASP A 22 -6.56 4.68 -1.14
N PHE A 23 -7.07 3.59 -0.57
CA PHE A 23 -7.27 3.48 0.87
C PHE A 23 -6.52 2.28 1.42
N GLY A 24 -5.68 2.53 2.43
CA GLY A 24 -5.02 1.50 3.22
C GLY A 24 -5.76 1.21 4.53
N PHE A 25 -5.52 0.03 5.09
CA PHE A 25 -6.12 -0.41 6.34
C PHE A 25 -5.11 -1.21 7.17
N TRP A 26 -4.88 -0.83 8.43
CA TRP A 26 -3.91 -1.48 9.30
C TRP A 26 -4.50 -2.43 10.35
N PRO A 27 -5.70 -2.18 10.92
CA PRO A 27 -6.28 -3.09 11.91
C PRO A 27 -6.38 -4.52 11.37
N GLY A 28 -5.76 -5.47 12.06
CA GLY A 28 -5.70 -6.88 11.64
C GLY A 28 -4.55 -7.26 10.71
N GLY A 29 -3.76 -6.27 10.23
CA GLY A 29 -2.53 -6.46 9.44
C GLY A 29 -1.27 -6.03 10.19
N ASP A 30 -1.37 -5.02 11.04
CA ASP A 30 -0.27 -4.52 11.84
C ASP A 30 0.04 -5.46 13.01
N ARG A 31 1.20 -6.13 12.93
CA ARG A 31 1.68 -7.10 13.90
C ARG A 31 2.82 -6.55 14.76
N ASP A 32 3.31 -5.35 14.44
CA ASP A 32 4.39 -4.73 15.16
C ASP A 32 3.95 -4.34 16.58
N GLY A 33 4.63 -4.93 17.58
CA GLY A 33 4.25 -4.75 18.97
C GLY A 33 2.90 -5.35 19.41
N ASN A 34 2.19 -6.07 18.50
CA ASN A 34 0.87 -6.63 18.79
C ASN A 34 0.80 -8.16 18.58
N PRO A 35 0.97 -8.97 19.63
CA PRO A 35 0.97 -10.42 19.53
C PRO A 35 -0.41 -11.02 19.20
N PHE A 36 -1.50 -10.26 19.34
CA PHE A 36 -2.86 -10.72 19.07
C PHE A 36 -3.24 -10.66 17.57
N VAL A 37 -2.47 -9.95 16.75
CA VAL A 37 -2.65 -9.96 15.30
C VAL A 37 -1.99 -11.21 14.71
N THR A 38 -2.80 -12.22 14.49
CA THR A 38 -2.39 -13.50 13.90
C THR A 38 -2.86 -13.60 12.45
N HIS A 39 -2.35 -14.61 11.70
CA HIS A 39 -2.85 -14.92 10.35
C HIS A 39 -4.38 -15.15 10.31
N LYS A 40 -4.96 -15.72 11.40
CA LYS A 40 -6.42 -15.89 11.53
C LYS A 40 -7.14 -14.54 11.66
N THR A 41 -6.58 -13.61 12.40
CA THR A 41 -7.10 -12.24 12.52
C THR A 41 -7.04 -11.54 11.16
N THR A 42 -5.92 -11.65 10.46
CA THR A 42 -5.69 -11.03 9.14
C THR A 42 -6.71 -11.51 8.09
N ILE A 43 -6.90 -12.84 7.94
CA ILE A 43 -7.89 -13.35 6.98
C ILE A 43 -9.32 -12.98 7.36
N LYS A 44 -9.66 -12.97 8.66
CA LYS A 44 -10.97 -12.54 9.14
C LYS A 44 -11.24 -11.08 8.80
N THR A 45 -10.24 -10.21 8.97
CA THR A 45 -10.32 -8.79 8.59
C THR A 45 -10.52 -8.63 7.09
N ALA A 46 -9.70 -9.28 6.27
CA ALA A 46 -9.81 -9.22 4.80
C ALA A 46 -11.20 -9.70 4.32
N ASN A 47 -11.74 -10.77 4.90
CA ASN A 47 -13.08 -11.25 4.59
C ASN A 47 -14.18 -10.26 5.00
N ARG A 48 -14.01 -9.57 6.13
CA ARG A 48 -14.96 -8.52 6.57
C ARG A 48 -14.94 -7.30 5.66
N LEU A 49 -13.76 -6.86 5.23
CA LEU A 49 -13.62 -5.76 4.28
C LEU A 49 -14.33 -6.12 2.96
N ARG A 50 -14.06 -7.32 2.41
CA ARG A 50 -14.73 -7.85 1.22
C ARG A 50 -16.25 -7.88 1.39
N PHE A 51 -16.74 -8.49 2.44
CA PHE A 51 -18.17 -8.58 2.73
C PHE A 51 -18.81 -7.18 2.81
N SER A 52 -18.17 -6.25 3.49
CA SER A 52 -18.68 -4.89 3.67
C SER A 52 -18.84 -4.15 2.34
N ILE A 53 -17.83 -4.25 1.46
CA ILE A 53 -17.91 -3.53 0.18
C ILE A 53 -18.90 -4.17 -0.78
N ILE A 54 -18.95 -5.50 -0.89
CA ILE A 54 -19.92 -6.19 -1.74
C ILE A 54 -21.35 -5.91 -1.24
N ARG A 55 -21.57 -5.86 0.07
CA ARG A 55 -22.86 -5.47 0.65
C ARG A 55 -23.26 -4.04 0.28
N ASN A 56 -22.31 -3.12 0.20
CA ASN A 56 -22.58 -1.76 -0.26
C ASN A 56 -22.94 -1.74 -1.75
N TYR A 57 -22.23 -2.45 -2.62
CA TYR A 57 -22.58 -2.57 -4.04
C TYR A 57 -23.96 -3.20 -4.23
N TYR A 58 -24.28 -4.26 -3.51
CA TYR A 58 -25.60 -4.86 -3.52
C TYR A 58 -26.69 -3.85 -3.14
N ARG A 59 -26.47 -3.05 -2.11
CA ARG A 59 -27.42 -1.99 -1.69
C ARG A 59 -27.59 -0.90 -2.73
N ASP A 60 -26.48 -0.46 -3.35
CA ASP A 60 -26.52 0.56 -4.38
C ASP A 60 -27.22 0.02 -5.63
N LEU A 61 -26.96 -1.23 -6.01
CA LEU A 61 -27.62 -1.88 -7.14
C LEU A 61 -29.14 -2.05 -6.90
N ARG A 62 -29.56 -2.38 -5.67
CA ARG A 62 -30.98 -2.39 -5.30
C ARG A 62 -31.67 -1.03 -5.42
N LYS A 63 -30.95 0.05 -5.11
CA LYS A 63 -31.46 1.41 -5.33
C LYS A 63 -31.58 1.72 -6.83
N LEU A 64 -30.60 1.31 -7.61
CA LEU A 64 -30.63 1.45 -9.07
C LEU A 64 -31.79 0.67 -9.70
N ARG A 65 -32.02 -0.58 -9.29
CA ARG A 65 -33.12 -1.41 -9.80
C ARG A 65 -34.50 -0.72 -9.67
N LYS A 66 -34.71 0.03 -8.59
CA LYS A 66 -35.96 0.78 -8.40
C LYS A 66 -36.15 1.92 -9.41
N LYS A 67 -35.07 2.40 -10.02
CA LYS A 67 -35.06 3.49 -10.99
C LYS A 67 -34.99 2.96 -12.44
N LEU A 68 -34.28 1.84 -12.65
CA LEU A 68 -33.98 1.26 -13.95
C LEU A 68 -35.02 0.19 -14.31
N THR A 69 -36.28 0.58 -14.46
CA THR A 69 -37.41 -0.29 -14.84
C THR A 69 -37.63 -0.30 -16.35
N PHE A 70 -36.62 0.06 -17.13
CA PHE A 70 -36.69 0.12 -18.58
C PHE A 70 -36.57 -1.27 -19.22
N ARG A 71 -37.23 -1.45 -20.34
CA ARG A 71 -37.08 -2.65 -21.15
C ARG A 71 -35.60 -2.89 -21.47
N GLU A 72 -35.17 -4.16 -21.41
CA GLU A 72 -33.80 -4.61 -21.66
C GLU A 72 -32.79 -4.29 -20.52
N VAL A 73 -33.07 -3.31 -19.66
CA VAL A 73 -32.18 -2.92 -18.54
C VAL A 73 -32.59 -3.62 -17.26
N GLU A 74 -33.88 -3.71 -16.96
CA GLU A 74 -34.39 -4.28 -15.69
C GLU A 74 -33.88 -5.70 -15.42
N ASN A 75 -33.93 -6.57 -16.42
CA ASN A 75 -33.48 -7.97 -16.28
C ASN A 75 -31.99 -8.04 -16.02
N LYS A 76 -31.16 -7.25 -16.71
CA LYS A 76 -29.70 -7.20 -16.48
C LYS A 76 -29.35 -6.74 -15.06
N VAL A 77 -30.03 -5.72 -14.56
CA VAL A 77 -29.83 -5.23 -13.19
C VAL A 77 -30.26 -6.28 -12.17
N LYS A 78 -31.36 -7.00 -12.42
CA LYS A 78 -31.84 -8.08 -11.56
C LYS A 78 -30.86 -9.24 -11.51
N GLU A 79 -30.36 -9.70 -12.65
CA GLU A 79 -29.35 -10.75 -12.75
C GLU A 79 -28.07 -10.37 -11.97
N LEU A 80 -27.61 -9.13 -12.12
CA LEU A 80 -26.43 -8.64 -11.41
C LEU A 80 -26.69 -8.53 -9.90
N GLU A 81 -27.91 -8.14 -9.49
CA GLU A 81 -28.32 -8.13 -8.07
C GLU A 81 -28.29 -9.55 -7.49
N GLU A 82 -28.79 -10.57 -8.21
CA GLU A 82 -28.76 -11.97 -7.77
C GLU A 82 -27.33 -12.50 -7.65
N VAL A 83 -26.44 -12.13 -8.55
CA VAL A 83 -25.02 -12.50 -8.48
C VAL A 83 -24.36 -11.95 -7.19
N LEU A 84 -24.57 -10.67 -6.87
CA LEU A 84 -24.03 -10.06 -5.64
C LEU A 84 -24.71 -10.60 -4.38
N PHE A 85 -26.00 -10.90 -4.42
CA PHE A 85 -26.72 -11.54 -3.33
C PHE A 85 -26.14 -12.94 -3.04
N ASN A 86 -25.94 -13.75 -4.07
CA ASN A 86 -25.34 -15.08 -3.91
C ASN A 86 -23.93 -15.00 -3.32
N GLU A 87 -23.10 -14.04 -3.73
CA GLU A 87 -21.75 -13.88 -3.14
C GLU A 87 -21.80 -13.54 -1.65
N LEU A 88 -22.83 -12.81 -1.20
CA LEU A 88 -22.99 -12.45 0.21
C LEU A 88 -23.47 -13.60 1.09
N PHE A 89 -24.40 -14.42 0.59
CA PHE A 89 -25.12 -15.40 1.40
C PHE A 89 -24.76 -16.85 1.08
N ASP A 90 -24.17 -17.11 -0.11
CA ASP A 90 -23.66 -18.41 -0.56
C ASP A 90 -22.30 -18.23 -1.28
N PRO A 91 -21.24 -17.80 -0.55
CA PRO A 91 -19.95 -17.47 -1.14
C PRO A 91 -19.34 -18.67 -1.90
N GLY A 92 -18.93 -18.44 -3.14
CA GLY A 92 -18.30 -19.46 -4.00
C GLY A 92 -19.23 -20.10 -5.01
N LYS A 93 -20.50 -19.78 -5.01
CA LYS A 93 -21.45 -20.21 -6.06
C LYS A 93 -21.07 -19.64 -7.42
N ASN A 94 -20.59 -18.40 -7.45
CA ASN A 94 -20.15 -17.69 -8.66
C ASN A 94 -18.62 -17.72 -8.78
N LYS A 95 -18.06 -18.77 -9.38
CA LYS A 95 -16.60 -18.98 -9.49
C LYS A 95 -15.85 -17.84 -10.23
N ASN A 96 -16.52 -17.13 -11.13
CA ASN A 96 -15.91 -16.11 -12.00
C ASN A 96 -16.25 -14.68 -11.58
N LEU A 97 -16.79 -14.47 -10.38
CA LEU A 97 -17.15 -13.14 -9.93
C LEU A 97 -15.90 -12.30 -9.60
N SER A 98 -15.72 -11.24 -10.35
CA SER A 98 -14.65 -10.25 -10.17
C SER A 98 -15.20 -8.83 -10.26
N PRO A 99 -14.47 -7.80 -9.78
CA PRO A 99 -14.87 -6.40 -10.00
C PRO A 99 -15.06 -6.08 -11.48
N ASP A 100 -14.16 -6.57 -12.34
CA ASP A 100 -14.20 -6.33 -13.78
C ASP A 100 -15.45 -6.96 -14.43
N PHE A 101 -15.86 -8.15 -13.98
CA PHE A 101 -17.13 -8.74 -14.43
C PHE A 101 -18.32 -7.80 -14.14
N VAL A 102 -18.39 -7.28 -12.90
CA VAL A 102 -19.50 -6.39 -12.51
C VAL A 102 -19.44 -5.07 -13.28
N ILE A 103 -18.24 -4.51 -13.48
CA ILE A 103 -18.03 -3.30 -14.27
C ILE A 103 -18.49 -3.51 -15.71
N ASN A 104 -18.08 -4.59 -16.36
CA ASN A 104 -18.45 -4.89 -17.73
C ASN A 104 -19.98 -5.02 -17.91
N GLU A 105 -20.68 -5.65 -16.97
CA GLU A 105 -22.14 -5.73 -17.01
C GLU A 105 -22.80 -4.36 -16.81
N LEU A 106 -22.26 -3.51 -15.92
CA LEU A 106 -22.74 -2.15 -15.74
C LEU A 106 -22.46 -1.27 -16.95
N GLU A 107 -21.35 -1.45 -17.66
CA GLU A 107 -21.02 -0.74 -18.90
C GLU A 107 -22.00 -1.09 -20.03
N LYS A 108 -22.41 -2.37 -20.15
CA LYS A 108 -23.47 -2.78 -21.08
C LYS A 108 -24.82 -2.10 -20.75
N ILE A 109 -25.15 -2.00 -19.46
CA ILE A 109 -26.36 -1.28 -19.02
C ILE A 109 -26.25 0.20 -19.40
N LEU A 110 -25.09 0.81 -19.15
CA LEU A 110 -24.83 2.21 -19.48
C LEU A 110 -24.97 2.49 -21.00
N GLU A 111 -24.49 1.58 -21.84
CA GLU A 111 -24.62 1.66 -23.29
C GLU A 111 -26.11 1.66 -23.74
N ILE A 112 -26.92 0.76 -23.20
CA ILE A 112 -28.35 0.70 -23.48
C ILE A 112 -29.03 1.99 -23.03
N LEU A 113 -28.71 2.49 -21.81
CA LEU A 113 -29.30 3.74 -21.30
C LEU A 113 -28.99 4.93 -22.22
N ASN A 114 -27.75 5.04 -22.69
CA ASN A 114 -27.34 6.15 -23.55
C ASN A 114 -27.92 6.06 -24.95
N ASN A 115 -28.01 4.87 -25.53
CA ASN A 115 -28.43 4.70 -26.93
C ASN A 115 -29.97 4.63 -27.13
N VAL A 116 -30.69 4.10 -26.13
CA VAL A 116 -32.12 3.80 -26.22
C VAL A 116 -32.95 4.68 -25.29
N HIS A 117 -32.41 5.12 -24.16
CA HIS A 117 -33.15 5.82 -23.10
C HIS A 117 -32.63 7.23 -22.81
N GLU A 118 -32.00 7.89 -23.77
CA GLU A 118 -31.53 9.28 -23.69
C GLU A 118 -30.58 9.54 -22.48
N GLY A 119 -29.91 8.52 -21.97
CA GLY A 119 -28.98 8.61 -20.84
C GLY A 119 -29.63 8.80 -19.47
N ILE A 120 -30.93 8.59 -19.32
CA ILE A 120 -31.63 8.70 -18.04
C ILE A 120 -30.95 7.75 -17.01
N TYR A 121 -30.61 8.28 -15.84
CA TYR A 121 -29.90 7.60 -14.76
C TYR A 121 -28.48 7.08 -15.09
N SER A 122 -27.89 7.42 -16.24
CA SER A 122 -26.52 7.05 -16.60
C SER A 122 -25.50 7.44 -15.52
N GLU A 123 -25.64 8.63 -14.93
CA GLU A 123 -24.74 9.11 -13.86
C GLU A 123 -24.77 8.19 -12.64
N ASN A 124 -25.92 7.64 -12.26
CA ASN A 124 -26.01 6.73 -11.14
C ASN A 124 -25.29 5.39 -11.40
N VAL A 125 -25.30 4.92 -12.66
CA VAL A 125 -24.56 3.73 -13.07
C VAL A 125 -23.07 4.01 -13.10
N LYS A 126 -22.64 5.15 -13.65
CA LYS A 126 -21.23 5.60 -13.62
C LYS A 126 -20.70 5.72 -12.19
N ASP A 127 -21.48 6.26 -11.26
CA ASP A 127 -21.08 6.36 -9.84
C ASP A 127 -20.79 4.98 -9.26
N LEU A 128 -21.57 3.96 -9.58
CA LEU A 128 -21.33 2.59 -9.12
C LEU A 128 -20.08 1.99 -9.79
N ILE A 129 -19.85 2.23 -11.07
CA ILE A 129 -18.63 1.83 -11.77
C ILE A 129 -17.40 2.49 -11.14
N HIS A 130 -17.45 3.78 -10.84
CA HIS A 130 -16.35 4.49 -10.17
C HIS A 130 -16.05 3.91 -8.78
N LYS A 131 -17.08 3.56 -7.99
CA LYS A 131 -16.89 2.88 -6.70
C LYS A 131 -16.22 1.52 -6.86
N LEU A 132 -16.62 0.70 -7.85
CA LEU A 132 -16.02 -0.59 -8.13
C LEU A 132 -14.55 -0.46 -8.54
N ARG A 133 -14.22 0.52 -9.39
CA ARG A 133 -12.83 0.81 -9.80
C ARG A 133 -11.97 1.26 -8.62
N LEU A 134 -12.53 2.06 -7.69
CA LEU A 134 -11.82 2.58 -6.52
C LEU A 134 -11.60 1.52 -5.45
N PHE A 135 -12.65 0.80 -5.07
CA PHE A 135 -12.64 -0.09 -3.89
C PHE A 135 -12.51 -1.57 -4.24
N GLY A 136 -12.64 -1.96 -5.52
CA GLY A 136 -12.61 -3.36 -5.94
C GLY A 136 -13.51 -4.26 -5.09
N PHE A 137 -13.04 -5.49 -4.81
CA PHE A 137 -13.66 -6.37 -3.81
C PHE A 137 -12.85 -6.44 -2.52
N TYR A 138 -11.86 -5.56 -2.34
CA TYR A 138 -11.03 -5.50 -1.14
C TYR A 138 -11.39 -4.36 -0.19
N PHE A 139 -12.10 -3.33 -0.64
CA PHE A 139 -12.52 -2.12 0.06
C PHE A 139 -11.34 -1.19 0.42
N ALA A 140 -10.36 -1.69 1.15
CA ALA A 140 -9.12 -0.99 1.48
C ALA A 140 -7.97 -2.01 1.50
N SER A 141 -6.78 -1.62 1.05
CA SER A 141 -5.60 -2.46 1.03
C SER A 141 -5.16 -2.77 2.46
N LEU A 142 -5.17 -4.06 2.83
CA LEU A 142 -4.73 -4.49 4.15
C LEU A 142 -3.20 -4.57 4.18
N ASP A 143 -2.55 -3.63 4.85
CA ASP A 143 -1.11 -3.63 5.01
C ASP A 143 -0.69 -4.62 6.12
N ILE A 144 0.32 -5.42 5.84
CA ILE A 144 1.00 -6.21 6.86
C ILE A 144 2.19 -5.40 7.35
N ARG A 145 2.37 -5.30 8.67
CA ARG A 145 3.54 -4.67 9.27
C ARG A 145 4.15 -5.55 10.35
N GLN A 146 5.49 -5.68 10.33
CA GLN A 146 6.24 -6.43 11.34
C GLN A 146 7.64 -5.86 11.51
N ASP A 147 8.18 -6.01 12.70
CA ASP A 147 9.53 -5.62 13.08
C ASP A 147 10.60 -6.54 12.43
N SER A 148 11.65 -5.95 11.86
CA SER A 148 12.76 -6.66 11.22
C SER A 148 13.45 -7.66 12.18
N ARG A 149 13.52 -7.36 13.47
CA ARG A 149 14.08 -8.24 14.50
C ARG A 149 13.29 -9.54 14.67
N VAL A 150 11.99 -9.52 14.36
CA VAL A 150 11.16 -10.73 14.31
C VAL A 150 11.54 -11.57 13.09
N HIS A 151 11.78 -10.95 11.94
CA HIS A 151 12.25 -11.65 10.75
C HIS A 151 13.62 -12.29 10.98
N ASP A 152 14.56 -11.60 11.64
CA ASP A 152 15.85 -12.14 12.02
C ASP A 152 15.73 -13.40 12.89
N LYS A 153 14.89 -13.35 13.93
CA LYS A 153 14.65 -14.51 14.82
C LYS A 153 14.04 -15.67 14.05
N VAL A 154 13.04 -15.41 13.22
CA VAL A 154 12.37 -16.42 12.40
C VAL A 154 13.34 -17.02 11.39
N PHE A 155 14.14 -16.19 10.72
CA PHE A 155 15.11 -16.67 9.76
C PHE A 155 16.19 -17.53 10.38
N ASN A 156 16.71 -17.15 11.55
CA ASN A 156 17.67 -17.95 12.31
C ASN A 156 17.07 -19.31 12.76
N ASP A 157 15.82 -19.35 13.21
CA ASP A 157 15.13 -20.59 13.53
C ASP A 157 14.96 -21.49 12.29
N ILE A 158 14.59 -20.92 11.15
CA ILE A 158 14.51 -21.62 9.87
C ILE A 158 15.86 -22.24 9.51
N LEU A 159 16.94 -21.47 9.59
CA LEU A 159 18.28 -21.90 9.23
C LEU A 159 18.83 -23.01 10.15
N SER A 160 18.42 -23.05 11.41
CA SER A 160 18.82 -24.07 12.38
C SER A 160 18.11 -25.42 12.19
N ASN A 161 17.02 -25.46 11.43
CA ASN A 161 16.22 -26.67 11.26
C ASN A 161 16.89 -27.65 10.29
N SER A 162 17.29 -28.82 10.77
CA SER A 162 17.98 -29.86 9.99
C SER A 162 17.17 -30.38 8.78
N LYS A 163 15.84 -30.33 8.88
CA LYS A 163 14.93 -30.78 7.81
C LYS A 163 14.84 -29.80 6.64
N LEU A 164 15.37 -28.58 6.81
CA LEU A 164 15.27 -27.53 5.81
C LEU A 164 15.89 -27.90 4.45
N LYS A 165 16.98 -28.66 4.48
CA LYS A 165 17.69 -29.15 3.29
C LYS A 165 16.82 -29.92 2.30
N ASN A 166 15.71 -30.48 2.78
CA ASN A 166 14.76 -31.21 1.93
C ASN A 166 13.84 -30.29 1.12
N TYR A 167 13.80 -29.02 1.43
CA TYR A 167 12.84 -28.06 0.87
C TYR A 167 13.49 -26.87 0.17
N ILE A 168 14.78 -26.67 0.38
CA ILE A 168 15.56 -25.55 -0.17
C ILE A 168 16.83 -26.08 -0.80
N SER A 169 17.07 -25.76 -2.06
CA SER A 169 18.33 -26.02 -2.74
C SER A 169 19.42 -25.06 -2.31
N ASP A 170 20.67 -25.46 -2.40
CA ASP A 170 21.87 -24.64 -2.22
C ASP A 170 21.99 -23.95 -0.85
N PHE A 171 21.58 -24.67 0.21
CA PHE A 171 21.65 -24.16 1.57
C PHE A 171 23.10 -24.06 2.08
N PRO A 172 23.61 -22.88 2.51
CA PRO A 172 24.97 -22.74 3.01
C PRO A 172 25.13 -23.40 4.39
N GLN A 173 26.18 -24.21 4.57
CA GLN A 173 26.42 -24.94 5.82
C GLN A 173 26.68 -24.03 7.03
N ASN A 174 27.16 -22.81 6.82
CA ASN A 174 27.56 -21.87 7.87
C ASN A 174 27.05 -20.44 7.57
N TYR A 175 25.73 -20.25 7.42
CA TYR A 175 25.15 -18.94 7.12
C TYR A 175 25.59 -17.83 8.08
N SER A 176 25.62 -18.12 9.39
CA SER A 176 26.01 -17.14 10.43
C SER A 176 27.43 -16.59 10.28
N LYS A 177 28.33 -17.36 9.64
CA LYS A 177 29.73 -16.97 9.39
C LYS A 177 29.93 -16.24 8.05
N LEU A 178 28.91 -16.15 7.21
CA LEU A 178 29.01 -15.45 5.94
C LEU A 178 29.13 -13.93 6.16
N ASP A 179 29.93 -13.29 5.31
CA ASP A 179 29.91 -11.83 5.21
C ASP A 179 28.57 -11.32 4.65
N LEU A 180 28.30 -10.04 4.85
CA LEU A 180 27.02 -9.41 4.46
C LEU A 180 26.72 -9.61 2.96
N LYS A 181 27.71 -9.49 2.09
CA LYS A 181 27.55 -9.64 0.64
C LYS A 181 27.10 -11.05 0.24
N ARG A 182 27.70 -12.08 0.85
CA ARG A 182 27.33 -13.48 0.62
C ARG A 182 25.96 -13.80 1.20
N LYS A 183 25.63 -13.27 2.40
CA LYS A 183 24.28 -13.36 2.98
C LYS A 183 23.22 -12.76 2.04
N CYS A 184 23.42 -11.53 1.58
CA CYS A 184 22.49 -10.87 0.66
C CYS A 184 22.36 -11.61 -0.67
N SER A 185 23.46 -12.17 -1.20
CA SER A 185 23.41 -12.99 -2.43
C SER A 185 22.57 -14.27 -2.21
N PHE A 186 22.73 -14.94 -1.07
CA PHE A 186 21.93 -16.11 -0.75
C PHE A 186 20.45 -15.76 -0.54
N LEU A 187 20.14 -14.74 0.26
CA LEU A 187 18.79 -14.29 0.54
C LEU A 187 18.01 -13.92 -0.72
N SER A 188 18.67 -13.30 -1.69
CA SER A 188 18.02 -12.93 -2.94
C SER A 188 17.76 -14.12 -3.87
N LYS A 189 18.48 -15.24 -3.73
CA LYS A 189 18.36 -16.42 -4.60
C LYS A 189 17.46 -17.52 -4.03
N ILE A 190 17.38 -17.65 -2.70
CA ILE A 190 16.67 -18.73 -2.02
C ILE A 190 15.22 -18.86 -2.49
N LYS A 191 14.77 -20.09 -2.70
CA LYS A 191 13.38 -20.47 -3.06
C LYS A 191 13.04 -21.80 -2.43
N GLY A 192 11.74 -22.07 -2.29
CA GLY A 192 11.25 -23.37 -1.83
C GLY A 192 9.80 -23.35 -1.40
N ASP A 193 9.33 -24.49 -0.97
CA ASP A 193 8.04 -24.64 -0.30
C ASP A 193 8.24 -25.31 1.05
N VAL A 194 8.58 -24.51 2.06
CA VAL A 194 8.92 -24.98 3.40
C VAL A 194 7.65 -25.15 4.23
N PRO A 195 7.24 -26.39 4.59
CA PRO A 195 6.02 -26.62 5.36
C PRO A 195 6.12 -25.99 6.76
N VAL A 196 5.06 -25.31 7.20
CA VAL A 196 4.98 -24.71 8.54
C VAL A 196 5.09 -25.76 9.64
N SER A 197 4.65 -27.01 9.35
CA SER A 197 4.61 -28.12 10.30
C SER A 197 5.96 -28.65 10.76
N ILE A 198 7.05 -28.35 10.03
CA ILE A 198 8.39 -28.81 10.42
C ILE A 198 9.00 -28.02 11.57
N PHE A 199 8.44 -26.85 11.90
CA PHE A 199 8.90 -25.97 12.96
C PHE A 199 8.15 -26.25 14.27
N GLU A 200 8.86 -26.12 15.38
CA GLU A 200 8.27 -26.15 16.73
C GLU A 200 7.95 -24.74 17.22
N ASN A 201 8.79 -23.77 16.84
CA ASN A 201 8.68 -22.38 17.25
C ASN A 201 7.39 -21.73 16.71
N GLU A 202 6.55 -21.29 17.63
CA GLU A 202 5.26 -20.65 17.31
C GLU A 202 5.42 -19.31 16.58
N LEU A 203 6.49 -18.55 16.82
CA LEU A 203 6.75 -17.29 16.11
C LEU A 203 7.03 -17.56 14.64
N THR A 204 7.83 -18.57 14.32
CA THR A 204 8.13 -19.02 12.96
C THR A 204 6.87 -19.51 12.25
N LYS A 205 6.09 -20.37 12.91
CA LYS A 205 4.80 -20.84 12.37
C LYS A 205 3.86 -19.69 12.03
N LYS A 206 3.69 -18.74 12.97
CA LYS A 206 2.80 -17.58 12.79
C LYS A 206 3.28 -16.66 11.67
N THR A 207 4.59 -16.45 11.52
CA THR A 207 5.15 -15.58 10.48
C THR A 207 4.99 -16.19 9.10
N LEU A 208 5.39 -17.45 8.89
CA LEU A 208 5.21 -18.14 7.62
C LEU A 208 3.72 -18.28 7.24
N SER A 209 2.86 -18.57 8.22
CA SER A 209 1.41 -18.61 7.99
C SER A 209 0.85 -17.26 7.55
N SER A 210 1.39 -16.15 8.07
CA SER A 210 0.96 -14.81 7.68
C SER A 210 1.35 -14.47 6.25
N ILE A 211 2.51 -14.91 5.79
CA ILE A 211 2.94 -14.73 4.40
C ILE A 211 2.03 -15.55 3.45
N ARG A 212 1.77 -16.81 3.79
CA ARG A 212 0.88 -17.67 3.00
C ARG A 212 -0.55 -17.14 2.92
N ILE A 213 -1.05 -16.51 4.00
CA ILE A 213 -2.38 -15.93 4.01
C ILE A 213 -2.50 -14.70 3.11
N MET A 214 -1.41 -13.91 2.93
CA MET A 214 -1.41 -12.79 1.96
C MET A 214 -1.73 -13.29 0.55
N LYS A 215 -1.07 -14.35 0.09
CA LYS A 215 -1.32 -14.98 -1.21
C LYS A 215 -2.79 -15.45 -1.34
N LYS A 216 -3.34 -16.03 -0.27
CA LYS A 216 -4.75 -16.46 -0.23
C LYS A 216 -5.72 -15.28 -0.25
N ILE A 217 -5.39 -14.17 0.41
CA ILE A 217 -6.22 -12.94 0.37
C ILE A 217 -6.20 -12.36 -1.04
N GLN A 218 -5.03 -12.27 -1.67
CA GLN A 218 -4.92 -11.77 -3.03
C GLN A 218 -5.73 -12.59 -4.04
N SER A 219 -5.71 -13.92 -3.93
CA SER A 219 -6.48 -14.79 -4.83
C SER A 219 -8.00 -14.59 -4.71
N LYS A 220 -8.49 -14.16 -3.54
CA LYS A 220 -9.92 -13.96 -3.27
C LYS A 220 -10.38 -12.52 -3.45
N ASN A 221 -9.59 -11.55 -2.98
CA ASN A 221 -9.97 -10.14 -2.91
C ASN A 221 -9.34 -9.29 -4.04
N GLY A 222 -8.46 -9.88 -4.84
CA GLY A 222 -7.59 -9.18 -5.77
C GLY A 222 -6.24 -8.81 -5.15
N GLU A 223 -5.23 -8.57 -5.99
CA GLU A 223 -3.85 -8.28 -5.56
C GLU A 223 -3.80 -7.13 -4.55
N LYS A 224 -4.46 -6.01 -4.83
CA LYS A 224 -4.52 -4.84 -3.95
C LYS A 224 -5.12 -5.14 -2.56
N GLY A 225 -5.81 -6.26 -2.40
CA GLY A 225 -6.41 -6.63 -1.11
C GLY A 225 -5.40 -6.85 0.02
N CYS A 226 -4.17 -7.28 -0.31
CA CYS A 226 -3.08 -7.47 0.66
C CYS A 226 -1.73 -7.61 -0.08
N ASN A 227 -1.25 -6.54 -0.70
CA ASN A 227 -0.02 -6.57 -1.49
C ASN A 227 1.11 -5.70 -0.90
N ARG A 228 0.98 -5.24 0.33
CA ARG A 228 1.95 -4.36 0.97
C ARG A 228 2.45 -4.98 2.27
N TYR A 229 3.78 -5.00 2.44
CA TYR A 229 4.41 -5.46 3.67
C TYR A 229 5.41 -4.42 4.16
N ILE A 230 5.12 -3.81 5.30
CA ILE A 230 5.94 -2.78 5.93
C ILE A 230 6.90 -3.43 6.92
N ILE A 231 8.17 -3.10 6.81
CA ILE A 231 9.24 -3.59 7.67
C ILE A 231 9.61 -2.46 8.63
N SER A 232 9.14 -2.51 9.88
CA SER A 232 9.56 -1.55 10.90
C SER A 232 10.97 -1.87 11.41
N ASN A 233 11.63 -0.86 12.00
CA ASN A 233 13.02 -0.97 12.44
C ASN A 233 13.95 -1.47 11.32
N CYS A 234 13.74 -1.01 10.09
CA CYS A 234 14.56 -1.37 8.93
C CYS A 234 15.86 -0.54 8.93
N LYS A 235 17.02 -1.20 8.97
CA LYS A 235 18.33 -0.53 9.08
C LYS A 235 19.30 -0.90 7.96
N THR A 236 19.12 -2.07 7.36
CA THR A 236 20.06 -2.64 6.41
C THR A 236 19.34 -3.31 5.23
N LEU A 237 20.07 -3.49 4.13
CA LEU A 237 19.65 -4.31 3.00
C LEU A 237 19.22 -5.73 3.44
N GLU A 238 19.94 -6.34 4.39
CA GLU A 238 19.65 -7.70 4.87
C GLU A 238 18.21 -7.81 5.39
N ASN A 239 17.70 -6.81 6.12
CA ASN A 239 16.34 -6.83 6.65
C ASN A 239 15.28 -6.95 5.54
N ILE A 240 15.48 -6.26 4.42
CA ILE A 240 14.56 -6.30 3.27
C ILE A 240 14.68 -7.65 2.55
N LEU A 241 15.89 -8.11 2.31
CA LEU A 241 16.13 -9.38 1.62
C LEU A 241 15.71 -10.60 2.44
N GLN A 242 15.79 -10.55 3.78
CA GLN A 242 15.23 -11.60 4.63
C GLN A 242 13.71 -11.73 4.44
N LEU A 243 12.98 -10.63 4.43
CA LEU A 243 11.54 -10.67 4.17
C LEU A 243 11.24 -11.17 2.76
N PHE A 244 12.00 -10.72 1.76
CA PHE A 244 11.88 -11.22 0.39
C PHE A 244 12.12 -12.73 0.32
N ALA A 245 13.16 -13.23 0.98
CA ALA A 245 13.48 -14.65 1.10
C ALA A 245 12.34 -15.45 1.79
N LEU A 246 11.78 -14.92 2.89
CA LEU A 246 10.65 -15.55 3.59
C LEU A 246 9.43 -15.75 2.69
N HIS A 247 9.15 -14.83 1.77
CA HIS A 247 8.07 -15.00 0.78
C HIS A 247 8.41 -16.12 -0.20
N ARG A 248 9.65 -16.16 -0.68
CA ARG A 248 10.08 -17.13 -1.70
C ARG A 248 10.15 -18.57 -1.17
N ILE A 249 10.45 -18.76 0.10
CA ILE A 249 10.40 -20.10 0.73
C ILE A 249 8.98 -20.52 1.13
N CYS A 250 7.98 -19.65 0.99
CA CYS A 250 6.56 -19.95 1.15
C CYS A 250 5.87 -20.30 -0.20
N ASN A 251 6.59 -20.85 -1.17
CA ASN A 251 6.08 -21.15 -2.50
C ASN A 251 5.53 -19.91 -3.23
N TRP A 252 6.29 -18.81 -3.15
CA TRP A 252 5.93 -17.56 -3.81
C TRP A 252 7.17 -16.93 -4.47
N ASP A 253 7.68 -17.59 -5.50
CA ASP A 253 8.94 -17.25 -6.18
C ASP A 253 8.99 -15.80 -6.66
N GLU A 254 7.89 -15.33 -7.19
CA GLU A 254 7.69 -13.96 -7.67
C GLU A 254 6.53 -13.31 -6.88
N PRO A 255 6.80 -12.83 -5.65
CA PRO A 255 5.74 -12.30 -4.82
C PRO A 255 5.18 -10.99 -5.41
N SER A 256 3.85 -10.93 -5.56
CA SER A 256 3.12 -9.70 -5.89
C SER A 256 2.93 -8.83 -4.64
N VAL A 257 4.05 -8.49 -3.99
CA VAL A 257 4.11 -7.75 -2.74
C VAL A 257 5.10 -6.60 -2.85
N ASP A 258 4.69 -5.42 -2.39
CA ASP A 258 5.56 -4.27 -2.24
C ASP A 258 6.21 -4.33 -0.86
N PHE A 259 7.52 -4.54 -0.81
CA PHE A 259 8.29 -4.54 0.43
C PHE A 259 8.65 -3.11 0.78
N ILE A 260 8.12 -2.62 1.91
CA ILE A 260 8.19 -1.21 2.29
C ILE A 260 9.09 -1.05 3.51
N PRO A 261 10.36 -0.65 3.34
CA PRO A 261 11.22 -0.34 4.47
C PRO A 261 10.69 0.89 5.20
N LEU A 262 10.63 0.83 6.53
CA LEU A 262 10.33 1.95 7.39
C LEU A 262 11.60 2.38 8.12
N PHE A 263 12.06 3.61 7.86
CA PHE A 263 13.17 4.26 8.55
C PHE A 263 12.61 5.17 9.65
N GLU A 264 13.01 4.93 10.89
CA GLU A 264 12.36 5.52 12.07
C GLU A 264 13.26 6.49 12.86
N SER A 265 14.53 6.15 13.09
CA SER A 265 15.46 7.03 13.80
C SER A 265 16.16 8.02 12.86
N ILE A 266 16.74 9.09 13.44
CA ILE A 266 17.53 10.06 12.67
C ILE A 266 18.68 9.36 11.92
N LYS A 267 19.35 8.42 12.59
CA LYS A 267 20.44 7.63 12.00
C LYS A 267 19.97 6.74 10.85
N ASP A 268 18.79 6.13 10.97
CA ASP A 268 18.22 5.30 9.90
C ASP A 268 17.86 6.14 8.68
N LEU A 269 17.30 7.36 8.91
CA LEU A 269 17.00 8.33 7.85
C LEU A 269 18.28 8.77 7.11
N GLU A 270 19.37 9.04 7.83
CA GLU A 270 20.65 9.41 7.24
C GLU A 270 21.24 8.28 6.37
N ASN A 271 21.09 7.02 6.79
CA ASN A 271 21.60 5.85 6.07
C ASN A 271 20.64 5.31 4.99
N SER A 272 19.42 5.78 4.93
CA SER A 272 18.36 5.23 4.07
C SER A 272 18.73 5.17 2.58
N SER A 273 19.42 6.21 2.09
CA SER A 273 19.87 6.27 0.69
C SER A 273 20.90 5.20 0.35
N ASN A 274 21.83 4.87 1.25
CA ASN A 274 22.81 3.80 1.07
C ASN A 274 22.10 2.43 1.00
N VAL A 275 21.16 2.18 1.90
CA VAL A 275 20.37 0.94 1.91
C VAL A 275 19.62 0.75 0.59
N LEU A 276 18.99 1.81 0.05
CA LEU A 276 18.27 1.71 -1.22
C LEU A 276 19.22 1.60 -2.43
N GLU A 277 20.38 2.24 -2.39
CA GLU A 277 21.36 2.09 -3.46
C GLU A 277 21.87 0.65 -3.56
N GLU A 278 22.17 0.02 -2.43
CA GLU A 278 22.52 -1.39 -2.37
C GLU A 278 21.36 -2.28 -2.83
N LEU A 279 20.14 -1.98 -2.43
CA LEU A 279 18.93 -2.73 -2.81
C LEU A 279 18.68 -2.69 -4.32
N PHE A 280 18.77 -1.51 -4.93
CA PHE A 280 18.57 -1.34 -6.37
C PHE A 280 19.72 -1.91 -7.21
N SER A 281 20.91 -2.03 -6.64
CA SER A 281 22.06 -2.71 -7.25
C SER A 281 21.90 -4.24 -7.26
N ASN A 282 21.02 -4.81 -6.43
CA ASN A 282 20.74 -6.24 -6.40
C ASN A 282 19.85 -6.62 -7.59
N SER A 283 20.41 -7.33 -8.59
CA SER A 283 19.73 -7.65 -9.84
C SER A 283 18.40 -8.40 -9.65
N ILE A 284 18.32 -9.33 -8.69
CA ILE A 284 17.11 -10.13 -8.43
C ILE A 284 16.01 -9.27 -7.82
N TYR A 285 16.37 -8.39 -6.89
CA TYR A 285 15.39 -7.43 -6.33
C TYR A 285 14.99 -6.38 -7.37
N TYR A 286 15.93 -5.93 -8.21
CA TYR A 286 15.62 -5.03 -9.31
C TYR A 286 14.63 -5.64 -10.31
N ASP A 287 14.77 -6.93 -10.64
CA ASP A 287 13.79 -7.65 -11.45
C ASP A 287 12.42 -7.79 -10.74
N HIS A 288 12.42 -7.92 -9.42
CA HIS A 288 11.18 -7.81 -8.65
C HIS A 288 10.54 -6.43 -8.82
N LEU A 289 11.29 -5.33 -8.73
CA LEU A 289 10.76 -3.98 -8.94
C LEU A 289 10.21 -3.76 -10.35
N LYS A 290 10.83 -4.35 -11.39
CA LYS A 290 10.27 -4.31 -12.76
C LYS A 290 8.86 -4.92 -12.81
N ARG A 291 8.64 -6.06 -12.14
CA ARG A 291 7.30 -6.66 -12.01
C ARG A 291 6.35 -5.80 -11.17
N ARG A 292 6.89 -4.96 -10.28
CA ARG A 292 6.15 -3.99 -9.47
C ARG A 292 6.11 -2.60 -10.11
N ARG A 293 6.11 -2.50 -11.46
CA ARG A 293 6.00 -1.26 -12.26
C ARG A 293 7.16 -0.28 -12.04
N ASN A 294 8.35 -0.78 -11.72
CA ASN A 294 9.53 0.03 -11.36
C ASN A 294 9.28 1.01 -10.21
N LYS A 295 8.47 0.62 -9.24
CA LYS A 295 8.07 1.47 -8.10
C LYS A 295 8.56 0.89 -6.79
N GLN A 296 9.16 1.73 -5.94
CA GLN A 296 9.53 1.44 -4.55
C GLN A 296 8.84 2.42 -3.61
N THR A 297 8.05 1.90 -2.68
CA THR A 297 7.54 2.70 -1.57
C THR A 297 8.49 2.62 -0.38
N VAL A 298 8.74 3.77 0.25
CA VAL A 298 9.54 3.90 1.47
C VAL A 298 8.72 4.60 2.53
N MET A 299 8.60 4.01 3.70
CA MET A 299 7.92 4.63 4.82
C MET A 299 8.90 5.39 5.70
N LEU A 300 8.50 6.59 6.13
CA LEU A 300 9.29 7.49 6.98
C LEU A 300 8.57 7.72 8.30
N GLY A 301 9.26 7.39 9.41
CA GLY A 301 8.71 7.49 10.75
C GLY A 301 8.90 8.88 11.35
N PHE A 302 7.81 9.58 11.61
CA PHE A 302 7.83 10.90 12.23
C PHE A 302 7.85 10.83 13.75
N SER A 303 7.10 9.90 14.34
CA SER A 303 6.91 9.82 15.78
C SER A 303 8.20 9.44 16.52
N ASP A 304 8.92 8.43 16.02
CA ASP A 304 10.13 7.95 16.65
C ASP A 304 11.31 8.89 16.39
N GLY A 305 11.41 9.46 15.18
CA GLY A 305 12.35 10.54 14.90
C GLY A 305 12.13 11.77 15.80
N THR A 306 10.88 12.14 16.10
CA THR A 306 10.57 13.24 17.03
C THR A 306 11.01 12.93 18.47
N LYS A 307 10.89 11.67 18.92
CA LYS A 307 11.38 11.24 20.22
C LYS A 307 12.90 11.21 20.28
N ASP A 308 13.55 10.87 19.18
CA ASP A 308 15.00 10.73 19.04
C ASP A 308 15.72 12.08 19.00
N GLY A 309 15.26 13.02 18.17
CA GLY A 309 15.92 14.29 17.91
C GLY A 309 15.08 15.56 18.07
N GLY A 310 13.84 15.45 18.53
CA GLY A 310 12.90 16.57 18.57
C GLY A 310 12.21 16.84 17.22
N TYR A 311 11.18 17.68 17.27
CA TYR A 311 10.31 17.92 16.11
C TYR A 311 11.04 18.52 14.90
N PHE A 312 11.88 19.51 15.14
CA PHE A 312 12.57 20.21 14.06
C PHE A 312 13.61 19.33 13.38
N MET A 313 14.47 18.66 14.18
CA MET A 313 15.48 17.72 13.66
C MET A 313 14.81 16.58 12.88
N ALA A 314 13.73 15.99 13.40
CA ALA A 314 13.02 14.91 12.72
C ALA A 314 12.48 15.34 11.35
N ASN A 315 11.77 16.48 11.27
CA ASN A 315 11.23 16.96 10.01
C ASN A 315 12.33 17.33 9.01
N TRP A 316 13.42 17.95 9.47
CA TRP A 316 14.56 18.28 8.63
C TRP A 316 15.29 17.04 8.11
N SER A 317 15.49 16.04 8.96
CA SER A 317 16.10 14.76 8.56
C SER A 317 15.21 14.00 7.55
N ILE A 318 13.89 14.00 7.72
CA ILE A 318 12.95 13.43 6.76
C ILE A 318 13.02 14.17 5.41
N TYR A 319 13.06 15.49 5.42
CA TYR A 319 13.19 16.28 4.20
C TYR A 319 14.47 15.92 3.43
N LYS A 320 15.62 15.90 4.11
CA LYS A 320 16.92 15.49 3.52
C LYS A 320 16.89 14.03 3.02
N ALA A 321 16.29 13.13 3.79
CA ALA A 321 16.14 11.74 3.39
C ALA A 321 15.32 11.61 2.09
N LYS A 322 14.18 12.30 1.98
CA LYS A 322 13.37 12.32 0.75
C LYS A 322 14.15 12.80 -0.46
N GLU A 323 14.94 13.86 -0.33
CA GLU A 323 15.79 14.37 -1.43
C GLU A 323 16.85 13.32 -1.86
N ASN A 324 17.55 12.73 -0.89
CA ASN A 324 18.61 11.76 -1.17
C ASN A 324 18.04 10.46 -1.78
N LEU A 325 16.93 9.97 -1.24
CA LEU A 325 16.21 8.82 -1.76
C LEU A 325 15.69 9.06 -3.19
N SER A 326 15.18 10.28 -3.47
CA SER A 326 14.75 10.67 -4.83
C SER A 326 15.91 10.67 -5.82
N LYS A 327 17.10 11.15 -5.41
CA LYS A 327 18.32 11.11 -6.23
C LYS A 327 18.74 9.67 -6.57
N VAL A 328 18.75 8.78 -5.57
CA VAL A 328 19.07 7.35 -5.77
C VAL A 328 18.06 6.70 -6.70
N ALA A 329 16.77 6.90 -6.47
CA ALA A 329 15.72 6.34 -7.31
C ALA A 329 15.84 6.79 -8.77
N LYS A 330 16.11 8.09 -9.00
CA LYS A 330 16.34 8.63 -10.34
C LYS A 330 17.54 7.98 -11.04
N LYS A 331 18.65 7.73 -10.31
CA LYS A 331 19.84 7.05 -10.83
C LYS A 331 19.52 5.65 -11.39
N TYR A 332 18.63 4.91 -10.71
CA TYR A 332 18.23 3.57 -11.10
C TYR A 332 16.95 3.51 -11.96
N ARG A 333 16.38 4.65 -12.33
CA ARG A 333 15.10 4.75 -13.07
C ARG A 333 13.94 4.05 -12.35
N ILE A 334 13.91 4.17 -11.03
CA ILE A 334 12.84 3.68 -10.16
C ILE A 334 11.99 4.88 -9.75
N GLU A 335 10.67 4.71 -9.80
CA GLU A 335 9.75 5.64 -9.17
C GLU A 335 9.75 5.42 -7.66
N ILE A 336 10.04 6.45 -6.88
CA ILE A 336 9.95 6.36 -5.43
C ILE A 336 8.67 7.02 -4.93
N SER A 337 8.00 6.35 -4.00
CA SER A 337 6.80 6.85 -3.31
C SER A 337 7.07 6.92 -1.81
N PHE A 338 6.79 8.06 -1.20
CA PHE A 338 6.99 8.26 0.24
C PHE A 338 5.71 8.02 1.01
N PHE A 339 5.75 7.09 1.96
CA PHE A 339 4.67 6.84 2.89
C PHE A 339 4.98 7.53 4.22
N ASP A 340 4.34 8.66 4.45
CA ASP A 340 4.61 9.48 5.64
C ASP A 340 3.85 8.92 6.86
N GLY A 341 4.61 8.39 7.83
CA GLY A 341 4.10 7.90 9.10
C GLY A 341 3.78 9.04 10.08
N ARG A 342 3.04 10.07 9.61
CA ARG A 342 2.69 11.25 10.42
C ARG A 342 1.58 10.94 11.41
N GLY A 343 1.74 11.44 12.63
CA GLY A 343 0.66 11.45 13.62
C GLY A 343 -0.28 12.64 13.47
N GLY A 344 -1.34 12.70 14.28
CA GLY A 344 -2.23 13.86 14.35
C GLY A 344 -1.56 15.07 15.03
N PRO A 345 -1.09 14.94 16.28
CA PRO A 345 -0.47 16.05 17.03
C PRO A 345 0.98 16.31 16.58
N PRO A 346 1.51 17.53 16.79
CA PRO A 346 2.90 17.88 16.49
C PRO A 346 3.94 16.96 17.15
N ALA A 347 3.68 16.49 18.38
CA ALA A 347 4.54 15.52 19.09
C ALA A 347 4.75 14.20 18.34
N ARG A 348 3.93 13.92 17.34
CA ARG A 348 4.04 12.76 16.43
C ARG A 348 4.31 13.17 14.99
N GLY A 349 4.90 14.36 14.78
CA GLY A 349 5.16 14.92 13.46
C GLY A 349 3.91 15.41 12.72
N GLY A 350 2.77 15.54 13.42
CA GLY A 350 1.52 16.05 12.88
C GLY A 350 1.55 17.55 12.59
N GLY A 351 0.38 18.09 12.24
CA GLY A 351 0.21 19.51 11.86
C GLY A 351 -0.58 19.63 10.57
N ASN A 352 -0.58 20.82 9.98
CA ASN A 352 -1.34 21.07 8.76
C ASN A 352 -0.77 20.27 7.58
N THR A 353 -1.52 19.26 7.15
CA THR A 353 -1.10 18.32 6.09
C THR A 353 -0.94 18.98 4.74
N HIS A 354 -1.87 19.87 4.37
CA HIS A 354 -1.80 20.61 3.10
C HIS A 354 -0.52 21.46 3.02
N LYS A 355 -0.23 22.25 4.06
CA LYS A 355 0.99 23.09 4.11
C LYS A 355 2.26 22.25 4.05
N PHE A 356 2.28 21.10 4.73
CA PHE A 356 3.41 20.20 4.72
C PHE A 356 3.75 19.72 3.29
N TYR A 357 2.76 19.23 2.54
CA TYR A 357 3.02 18.79 1.17
C TYR A 357 3.29 19.93 0.21
N ALA A 358 2.63 21.08 0.37
CA ALA A 358 2.89 22.26 -0.44
C ALA A 358 4.31 22.84 -0.24
N SER A 359 4.98 22.53 0.87
CA SER A 359 6.36 23.01 1.15
C SER A 359 7.46 22.09 0.63
N MET A 360 7.14 20.98 -0.05
CA MET A 360 8.16 20.08 -0.60
C MET A 360 8.90 20.70 -1.77
N GLY A 361 10.24 20.61 -1.75
CA GLY A 361 11.09 21.13 -2.84
C GLY A 361 11.09 20.23 -4.08
N GLY A 362 11.53 20.79 -5.21
CA GLY A 362 11.49 20.12 -6.51
C GLY A 362 12.43 18.95 -6.70
N LEU A 363 13.35 18.75 -5.79
CA LEU A 363 14.20 17.57 -5.80
C LEU A 363 13.51 16.31 -5.27
N ILE A 364 12.37 16.48 -4.58
CA ILE A 364 11.60 15.37 -4.00
C ILE A 364 10.59 14.87 -5.02
N GLN A 365 10.62 13.58 -5.35
CA GLN A 365 9.58 12.98 -6.19
C GLN A 365 8.24 13.00 -5.45
N ALA A 366 7.23 13.60 -6.05
CA ALA A 366 5.92 13.84 -5.45
C ALA A 366 4.74 13.38 -6.33
N ASN A 367 4.94 12.31 -7.13
CA ASN A 367 3.89 11.76 -8.01
C ASN A 367 2.70 11.21 -7.21
N GLU A 368 2.91 10.89 -5.94
CA GLU A 368 1.91 10.30 -5.07
C GLU A 368 2.15 10.74 -3.62
N ILE A 369 1.06 11.05 -2.92
CA ILE A 369 1.08 11.33 -1.49
C ILE A 369 0.49 10.14 -0.76
N GLN A 370 1.29 9.50 0.11
CA GLN A 370 0.82 8.46 1.02
C GLN A 370 1.06 8.89 2.46
N LEU A 371 0.02 8.80 3.29
CA LEU A 371 0.13 9.17 4.71
C LEU A 371 -0.74 8.28 5.59
N THR A 372 -0.35 8.16 6.86
CA THR A 372 -1.18 7.53 7.87
C THR A 372 -2.23 8.50 8.41
N ILE A 373 -3.46 8.01 8.62
CA ILE A 373 -4.48 8.70 9.39
C ILE A 373 -4.63 7.93 10.70
N GLN A 374 -4.17 8.50 11.80
CA GLN A 374 -4.25 7.85 13.10
C GLN A 374 -5.65 7.93 13.70
N GLY A 375 -6.04 6.91 14.48
CA GLY A 375 -7.39 6.74 15.00
C GLY A 375 -7.98 7.96 15.72
N GLN A 376 -7.12 8.69 16.45
CA GLN A 376 -7.52 9.91 17.16
C GLN A 376 -7.94 11.08 16.24
N THR A 377 -7.51 11.07 14.96
CA THR A 377 -7.85 12.11 13.98
C THR A 377 -8.86 11.66 12.93
N ILE A 378 -9.19 10.36 12.88
CA ILE A 378 -10.17 9.84 11.90
C ILE A 378 -11.53 10.51 12.09
N SER A 379 -12.04 10.55 13.31
CA SER A 379 -13.36 11.12 13.58
C SER A 379 -13.43 12.62 13.31
N SER A 380 -12.37 13.37 13.62
CA SER A 380 -12.35 14.82 13.38
C SER A 380 -12.20 15.19 11.90
N ASN A 381 -11.37 14.46 11.17
CA ASN A 381 -11.05 14.79 9.78
C ASN A 381 -11.96 14.09 8.77
N PHE A 382 -12.52 12.93 9.12
CA PHE A 382 -13.26 12.06 8.22
C PHE A 382 -14.58 11.53 8.81
N GLY A 383 -15.06 12.11 9.91
CA GLY A 383 -16.27 11.66 10.61
C GLY A 383 -17.58 12.05 9.93
N THR A 384 -17.58 13.10 9.12
CA THR A 384 -18.74 13.55 8.32
C THR A 384 -18.37 13.60 6.84
N ILE A 385 -19.38 13.64 5.97
CA ILE A 385 -19.16 13.77 4.52
C ILE A 385 -18.42 15.07 4.21
N ASP A 386 -18.86 16.19 4.80
CA ASP A 386 -18.29 17.50 4.52
C ASP A 386 -16.84 17.60 4.98
N SER A 387 -16.52 17.10 6.19
CA SER A 387 -15.12 17.10 6.67
C SER A 387 -14.24 16.15 5.85
N SER A 388 -14.76 15.00 5.43
CA SER A 388 -14.04 14.07 4.58
C SER A 388 -13.75 14.68 3.21
N GLN A 389 -14.75 15.30 2.58
CA GLN A 389 -14.60 15.97 1.30
C GLN A 389 -13.56 17.07 1.40
N TYR A 390 -13.67 17.97 2.38
CA TYR A 390 -12.71 19.06 2.58
C TYR A 390 -11.28 18.56 2.72
N ASN A 391 -11.03 17.56 3.57
CA ASN A 391 -9.68 17.05 3.80
C ASN A 391 -9.10 16.33 2.57
N LEU A 392 -9.92 15.60 1.81
CA LEU A 392 -9.49 14.95 0.57
C LEU A 392 -9.20 15.98 -0.52
N GLU A 393 -10.02 17.03 -0.67
CA GLU A 393 -9.78 18.11 -1.63
C GLU A 393 -8.51 18.90 -1.30
N GLN A 394 -8.27 19.19 -0.01
CA GLN A 394 -7.04 19.85 0.42
C GLN A 394 -5.79 19.01 0.12
N LEU A 395 -5.86 17.70 0.32
CA LEU A 395 -4.76 16.79 0.01
C LEU A 395 -4.49 16.73 -1.49
N LEU A 396 -5.54 16.63 -2.29
CA LEU A 396 -5.45 16.62 -3.75
C LEU A 396 -4.88 17.94 -4.29
N SER A 397 -5.37 19.07 -3.79
CA SER A 397 -4.88 20.40 -4.17
C SER A 397 -3.38 20.55 -3.92
N SER A 398 -2.88 20.11 -2.76
CA SER A 398 -1.45 20.19 -2.46
C SER A 398 -0.59 19.31 -3.39
N GLY A 399 -1.11 18.15 -3.79
CA GLY A 399 -0.43 17.28 -4.77
C GLY A 399 -0.37 17.90 -6.17
N ILE A 400 -1.49 18.48 -6.63
CA ILE A 400 -1.58 19.12 -7.95
C ILE A 400 -0.68 20.36 -8.02
N SER A 401 -0.70 21.21 -7.00
CA SER A 401 0.14 22.43 -6.96
C SER A 401 1.62 22.10 -7.13
N ASN A 402 2.11 21.06 -6.48
CA ASN A 402 3.50 20.62 -6.62
C ASN A 402 3.87 20.18 -8.06
N ILE A 403 2.90 19.64 -8.80
CA ILE A 403 3.13 19.21 -10.18
C ILE A 403 3.05 20.38 -11.17
N THR A 404 2.07 21.29 -10.98
CA THR A 404 1.73 22.33 -11.96
C THR A 404 2.58 23.60 -11.81
N GLU A 405 2.85 24.04 -10.59
CA GLU A 405 3.59 25.26 -10.33
C GLU A 405 5.11 25.08 -10.48
N GLY A 406 5.55 23.86 -10.66
CA GLY A 406 6.94 23.47 -10.80
C GLY A 406 7.75 23.98 -9.61
N SER A 407 8.36 23.13 -8.92
CA SER A 407 9.18 23.21 -7.71
C SER A 407 10.18 24.39 -7.56
N ARG A 408 10.06 25.45 -8.36
CA ARG A 408 10.99 26.60 -8.35
C ARG A 408 10.85 27.51 -7.14
N VAL A 409 9.69 27.51 -6.49
CA VAL A 409 9.41 28.46 -5.40
C VAL A 409 9.98 27.99 -4.05
N ASN A 410 10.22 26.70 -3.88
CA ASN A 410 10.58 26.10 -2.59
C ASN A 410 12.00 25.50 -2.53
N ASP A 411 12.86 25.78 -3.51
CA ASP A 411 14.21 25.26 -3.52
C ASP A 411 15.08 26.00 -2.51
N LEU A 412 15.59 25.27 -1.53
CA LEU A 412 16.48 25.80 -0.49
C LEU A 412 17.85 26.13 -1.05
N THR A 413 18.33 27.36 -0.79
CA THR A 413 19.68 27.77 -1.12
C THR A 413 20.73 27.05 -0.25
N PRO A 414 22.01 26.98 -0.65
CA PRO A 414 23.05 26.41 0.20
C PRO A 414 23.18 27.11 1.59
N ILE A 415 22.83 28.40 1.67
CA ILE A 415 22.83 29.17 2.93
C ILE A 415 21.67 28.69 3.82
N ASP A 416 20.46 28.55 3.25
CA ASP A 416 19.30 28.06 3.99
C ASP A 416 19.57 26.65 4.57
N ARG A 417 20.18 25.78 3.78
CA ARG A 417 20.53 24.40 4.23
C ARG A 417 21.51 24.42 5.40
N LYS A 418 22.56 25.23 5.34
CA LYS A 418 23.52 25.38 6.45
C LYS A 418 22.83 25.92 7.71
N THR A 419 21.94 26.90 7.54
CA THR A 419 21.18 27.48 8.65
C THR A 419 20.25 26.42 9.28
N LEU A 420 19.52 25.66 8.47
CA LEU A 420 18.65 24.58 8.95
C LEU A 420 19.45 23.46 9.62
N ASP A 421 20.60 23.06 9.05
CA ASP A 421 21.48 22.05 9.68
C ASP A 421 22.03 22.53 11.04
N PHE A 422 22.35 23.81 11.16
CA PHE A 422 22.80 24.38 12.44
C PHE A 422 21.67 24.42 13.47
N LEU A 423 20.49 24.89 13.07
CA LEU A 423 19.32 24.97 13.97
C LEU A 423 18.83 23.58 14.42
N ALA A 424 18.90 22.59 13.53
CA ALA A 424 18.47 21.24 13.84
C ALA A 424 19.38 20.52 14.86
N LYS A 425 20.66 20.94 14.98
CA LYS A 425 21.63 20.37 15.94
C LYS A 425 21.58 21.02 17.33
N LYS A 426 20.86 22.14 17.49
CA LYS A 426 20.62 22.83 18.77
C LYS A 426 19.38 22.30 19.47
#